data_635cfe4e5dff36551bbdb887db6e5747
#
_entry.id   635cfe4e5dff36551bbdb887db6e5747
#
_cell.length_a   1.000
_cell.length_b   1.000
_cell.length_c   1.000
_cell.angle_alpha   90.00
_cell.angle_beta   90.00
_cell.angle_gamma   90.00
#
_symmetry.space_group_name_H-M   'P 1'
#
loop_
_entity.id
_entity.type
_entity.pdbx_description
1 polymer ?
#
loop_
_entity_poly.entity_id
_entity_poly.type
_entity_poly.pdbx_seq_one_letter_code
_entity_poly.pdbx_strand_id
1 'polypeptide(L)'
;MAKNKIRFQKALKAPIAEVYRAFTSPLALSEWFCAKAFAELKVGGHLAIFMEQGQVYTGKFQTIEPNQKVVFTWHGEEPAETLVSITLSPKDDLVQLTLDHSGFGEEPAWQDAYNKIKKFWEKGFFNLELTLTTGEDARVTRRPLMGIYPSDVTPELAKKKDYPVDQGVHIDSVIPGMGAEKAGLMEGDIIVQIGKVPVPDNVTLRQVIDTYHAGDTVKFTVYRGNTTFTTDVTFSFFKVSDIPFDPHALARQFRSNIEEAYNNLKELFHGTSAE
;
A
#
# COMPACT_ATOMS: atom_id res chain seq x y z
N MET A 1 -29.50 0.68 -13.01
CA MET A 1 -29.60 0.34 -11.57
C MET A 1 -28.45 1.01 -10.86
N ALA A 2 -28.72 1.92 -9.94
CA ALA A 2 -27.72 2.71 -9.25
C ALA A 2 -26.73 1.79 -8.50
N LYS A 3 -25.44 1.98 -8.75
CA LYS A 3 -24.36 1.28 -8.04
C LYS A 3 -24.10 1.97 -6.69
N ASN A 4 -25.14 2.00 -5.82
CA ASN A 4 -25.02 2.75 -4.56
C ASN A 4 -24.42 1.93 -3.41
N LYS A 5 -23.84 0.76 -3.72
CA LYS A 5 -23.30 -0.14 -2.70
C LYS A 5 -22.17 -1.01 -3.25
N ILE A 6 -21.10 -1.10 -2.49
CA ILE A 6 -20.04 -2.09 -2.68
C ILE A 6 -20.33 -3.25 -1.74
N ARG A 7 -20.35 -4.47 -2.25
CA ARG A 7 -20.49 -5.68 -1.43
C ARG A 7 -19.35 -6.65 -1.68
N PHE A 8 -18.75 -7.10 -0.60
CA PHE A 8 -17.81 -8.22 -0.58
C PHE A 8 -18.32 -9.31 0.33
N GLN A 9 -18.15 -10.55 -0.11
CA GLN A 9 -18.47 -11.74 0.68
C GLN A 9 -17.32 -12.73 0.59
N LYS A 10 -16.92 -13.27 1.73
CA LYS A 10 -15.84 -14.24 1.81
C LYS A 10 -16.11 -15.25 2.92
N ALA A 11 -15.85 -16.53 2.64
CA ALA A 11 -15.79 -17.57 3.66
C ALA A 11 -14.34 -17.70 4.12
N LEU A 12 -14.08 -17.51 5.42
CA LEU A 12 -12.77 -17.48 6.03
C LEU A 12 -12.58 -18.65 6.97
N LYS A 13 -11.45 -19.33 6.87
CA LYS A 13 -11.06 -20.39 7.81
C LYS A 13 -10.29 -19.78 8.98
N ALA A 14 -11.03 -19.14 9.89
CA ALA A 14 -10.51 -18.51 11.08
C ALA A 14 -11.59 -18.50 12.20
N PRO A 15 -11.21 -18.43 13.48
CA PRO A 15 -12.18 -18.25 14.55
C PRO A 15 -12.97 -16.94 14.37
N ILE A 16 -14.29 -16.96 14.60
CA ILE A 16 -15.15 -15.79 14.40
C ILE A 16 -14.72 -14.58 15.25
N ALA A 17 -14.18 -14.82 16.43
CA ALA A 17 -13.64 -13.78 17.30
C ALA A 17 -12.42 -13.08 16.68
N GLU A 18 -11.55 -13.81 15.97
CA GLU A 18 -10.41 -13.24 15.27
C GLU A 18 -10.84 -12.41 14.05
N VAL A 19 -11.83 -12.92 13.29
CA VAL A 19 -12.41 -12.15 12.17
C VAL A 19 -13.06 -10.86 12.68
N TYR A 20 -13.79 -10.92 13.82
CA TYR A 20 -14.39 -9.75 14.44
C TYR A 20 -13.32 -8.76 14.94
N ARG A 21 -12.28 -9.26 15.61
CA ARG A 21 -11.14 -8.47 16.10
C ARG A 21 -10.44 -7.73 14.96
N ALA A 22 -10.33 -8.34 13.77
CA ALA A 22 -9.71 -7.74 12.60
C ALA A 22 -10.36 -6.41 12.16
N PHE A 23 -11.64 -6.19 12.48
CA PHE A 23 -12.37 -4.95 12.15
C PHE A 23 -12.60 -4.02 13.34
N THR A 24 -12.29 -4.44 14.56
CA THR A 24 -12.66 -3.70 15.78
C THR A 24 -11.48 -3.34 16.66
N SER A 25 -10.35 -4.03 16.52
CA SER A 25 -9.14 -3.74 17.27
C SER A 25 -8.19 -2.85 16.47
N PRO A 26 -7.71 -1.72 17.03
CA PRO A 26 -6.68 -0.89 16.38
C PRO A 26 -5.44 -1.67 15.98
N LEU A 27 -4.96 -2.55 16.86
CA LEU A 27 -3.80 -3.40 16.58
C LEU A 27 -4.07 -4.34 15.41
N ALA A 28 -5.21 -5.05 15.44
CA ALA A 28 -5.55 -5.99 14.39
C ALA A 28 -5.80 -5.29 13.03
N LEU A 29 -6.41 -4.10 13.01
CA LEU A 29 -6.52 -3.29 11.79
C LEU A 29 -5.14 -2.96 11.20
N SER A 30 -4.15 -2.70 12.04
CA SER A 30 -2.78 -2.44 11.58
C SER A 30 -2.07 -3.68 11.05
N GLU A 31 -2.51 -4.88 11.40
CA GLU A 31 -1.93 -6.15 10.92
C GLU A 31 -2.26 -6.45 9.46
N TRP A 32 -3.38 -5.92 8.92
CA TRP A 32 -3.80 -6.26 7.55
C TRP A 32 -4.28 -5.09 6.69
N PHE A 33 -4.69 -3.97 7.29
CA PHE A 33 -5.46 -2.97 6.58
C PHE A 33 -4.79 -1.60 6.45
N CYS A 34 -4.16 -1.10 7.51
CA CYS A 34 -3.66 0.26 7.59
C CYS A 34 -2.30 0.34 8.31
N ALA A 35 -1.63 1.49 8.22
CA ALA A 35 -0.39 1.73 8.96
C ALA A 35 -0.64 1.86 10.46
N LYS A 36 -1.75 2.54 10.83
CA LYS A 36 -2.16 2.76 12.22
C LYS A 36 -3.67 2.96 12.29
N ALA A 37 -4.28 2.50 13.36
CA ALA A 37 -5.67 2.80 13.68
C ALA A 37 -5.85 3.30 15.09
N PHE A 38 -6.94 4.00 15.32
CA PHE A 38 -7.49 4.35 16.62
C PHE A 38 -8.97 3.96 16.62
N ALA A 39 -9.45 3.32 17.67
CA ALA A 39 -10.85 2.93 17.79
C ALA A 39 -11.31 2.97 19.24
N GLU A 40 -12.38 3.70 19.51
CA GLU A 40 -13.13 3.61 20.75
C GLU A 40 -14.31 2.67 20.51
N LEU A 41 -14.16 1.38 20.79
CA LEU A 41 -15.15 0.35 20.51
C LEU A 41 -16.39 0.47 21.42
N LYS A 42 -17.19 1.50 21.19
CA LYS A 42 -18.50 1.77 21.79
C LYS A 42 -19.40 2.47 20.79
N VAL A 43 -20.70 2.33 20.90
CA VAL A 43 -21.66 3.08 20.04
C VAL A 43 -21.41 4.58 20.23
N GLY A 44 -21.28 5.32 19.14
CA GLY A 44 -20.88 6.72 19.12
C GLY A 44 -19.38 6.98 19.28
N GLY A 45 -18.57 5.94 19.60
CA GLY A 45 -17.13 6.05 19.69
C GLY A 45 -16.45 6.28 18.34
N HIS A 46 -15.29 6.91 18.36
CA HIS A 46 -14.55 7.31 17.16
C HIS A 46 -13.71 6.15 16.60
N LEU A 47 -13.61 6.14 15.26
CA LEU A 47 -12.68 5.33 14.49
C LEU A 47 -11.83 6.28 13.63
N ALA A 48 -10.51 6.07 13.63
CA ALA A 48 -9.60 6.74 12.72
C ALA A 48 -8.61 5.72 12.14
N ILE A 49 -8.43 5.75 10.83
CA ILE A 49 -7.60 4.82 10.05
C ILE A 49 -6.60 5.64 9.25
N PHE A 50 -5.32 5.41 9.49
CA PHE A 50 -4.20 6.09 8.83
C PHE A 50 -3.55 5.12 7.84
N MET A 51 -3.61 5.45 6.56
CA MET A 51 -3.03 4.62 5.51
C MET A 51 -1.54 4.92 5.33
N GLU A 52 -0.81 3.95 4.76
CA GLU A 52 0.63 4.09 4.49
C GLU A 52 0.95 5.25 3.53
N GLN A 53 0.01 5.56 2.61
CA GLN A 53 0.17 6.65 1.63
C GLN A 53 -0.28 8.01 2.18
N GLY A 54 -0.59 8.11 3.47
CA GLY A 54 -0.96 9.36 4.16
C GLY A 54 -2.45 9.70 4.17
N GLN A 55 -3.33 8.92 3.49
CA GLN A 55 -4.77 9.13 3.61
C GLN A 55 -5.25 8.83 5.03
N VAL A 56 -6.25 9.58 5.47
CA VAL A 56 -6.90 9.39 6.77
C VAL A 56 -8.39 9.22 6.56
N TYR A 57 -8.93 8.13 7.09
CA TYR A 57 -10.36 7.87 7.13
C TYR A 57 -10.85 7.91 8.56
N THR A 58 -11.99 8.54 8.77
CA THR A 58 -12.60 8.70 10.09
C THR A 58 -14.03 8.20 10.10
N GLY A 59 -14.55 7.88 11.28
CA GLY A 59 -15.94 7.48 11.43
C GLY A 59 -16.35 7.34 12.88
N LYS A 60 -17.60 6.93 13.07
CA LYS A 60 -18.18 6.62 14.38
C LYS A 60 -18.90 5.29 14.34
N PHE A 61 -18.72 4.49 15.37
CA PHE A 61 -19.45 3.23 15.53
C PHE A 61 -20.94 3.49 15.76
N GLN A 62 -21.79 2.85 14.96
CA GLN A 62 -23.25 2.94 15.06
C GLN A 62 -23.86 1.66 15.68
N THR A 63 -23.29 0.49 15.35
CA THR A 63 -23.73 -0.80 15.86
C THR A 63 -22.53 -1.64 16.24
N ILE A 64 -22.60 -2.29 17.39
CA ILE A 64 -21.57 -3.20 17.89
C ILE A 64 -22.30 -4.41 18.48
N GLU A 65 -22.27 -5.52 17.77
CA GLU A 65 -22.76 -6.84 18.18
C GLU A 65 -21.57 -7.80 18.15
N PRO A 66 -21.00 -8.15 19.31
CA PRO A 66 -19.78 -8.95 19.36
C PRO A 66 -19.86 -10.25 18.56
N ASN A 67 -18.87 -10.50 17.71
CA ASN A 67 -18.77 -11.64 16.81
C ASN A 67 -19.93 -11.80 15.77
N GLN A 68 -20.75 -10.77 15.61
CA GLN A 68 -21.88 -10.83 14.69
C GLN A 68 -21.87 -9.64 13.73
N LYS A 69 -21.77 -8.40 14.27
CA LYS A 69 -21.93 -7.22 13.43
C LYS A 69 -21.20 -6.03 14.01
N VAL A 70 -20.59 -5.24 13.11
CA VAL A 70 -20.15 -3.89 13.41
C VAL A 70 -20.53 -2.97 12.27
N VAL A 71 -21.07 -1.79 12.60
CA VAL A 71 -21.42 -0.74 11.65
C VAL A 71 -20.77 0.54 12.10
N PHE A 72 -20.13 1.23 11.15
CA PHE A 72 -19.52 2.53 11.40
C PHE A 72 -19.65 3.44 10.17
N THR A 73 -19.70 4.74 10.41
CA THR A 73 -19.62 5.74 9.34
C THR A 73 -18.20 5.80 8.79
N TRP A 74 -18.08 6.21 7.54
CA TRP A 74 -16.81 6.33 6.83
C TRP A 74 -16.73 7.65 6.12
N HIS A 75 -15.68 8.41 6.40
CA HIS A 75 -15.41 9.70 5.78
C HIS A 75 -13.90 9.88 5.55
N GLY A 76 -13.53 10.31 4.37
CA GLY A 76 -12.15 10.57 3.94
C GLY A 76 -12.13 11.51 2.73
N GLU A 77 -11.82 10.96 1.57
CA GLU A 77 -11.77 11.70 0.30
C GLU A 77 -13.13 11.74 -0.44
N GLU A 78 -14.15 11.09 0.12
CA GLU A 78 -15.48 11.03 -0.46
C GLU A 78 -16.21 12.39 -0.32
N PRO A 79 -17.13 12.72 -1.26
CA PRO A 79 -17.90 13.96 -1.20
C PRO A 79 -18.75 14.11 0.07
N ALA A 80 -19.15 13.00 0.71
CA ALA A 80 -19.87 12.99 1.98
C ALA A 80 -19.64 11.68 2.73
N GLU A 81 -20.06 11.63 3.98
CA GLU A 81 -20.00 10.45 4.84
C GLU A 81 -20.78 9.27 4.25
N THR A 82 -20.20 8.09 4.29
CA THR A 82 -20.75 6.81 3.85
C THR A 82 -20.86 5.85 5.01
N LEU A 83 -21.36 4.63 4.79
CA LEU A 83 -21.62 3.66 5.85
C LEU A 83 -21.01 2.31 5.51
N VAL A 84 -20.21 1.77 6.42
CA VAL A 84 -19.63 0.43 6.35
C VAL A 84 -20.36 -0.48 7.35
N SER A 85 -20.83 -1.61 6.87
CA SER A 85 -21.45 -2.67 7.69
C SER A 85 -20.67 -3.97 7.47
N ILE A 86 -20.15 -4.53 8.55
CA ILE A 86 -19.50 -5.84 8.59
C ILE A 86 -20.46 -6.78 9.30
N THR A 87 -20.80 -7.91 8.67
CA THR A 87 -21.63 -8.97 9.26
C THR A 87 -20.88 -10.29 9.19
N LEU A 88 -20.87 -11.00 10.30
CA LEU A 88 -20.25 -12.31 10.45
C LEU A 88 -21.32 -13.36 10.80
N SER A 89 -21.25 -14.52 10.18
CA SER A 89 -22.07 -15.66 10.54
C SER A 89 -21.29 -16.96 10.42
N PRO A 90 -21.52 -17.93 11.32
CA PRO A 90 -20.95 -19.26 11.14
C PRO A 90 -21.47 -19.91 9.85
N LYS A 91 -20.62 -20.64 9.15
CA LYS A 91 -20.96 -21.41 7.97
C LYS A 91 -20.08 -22.66 7.92
N ASP A 92 -20.60 -23.76 8.39
CA ASP A 92 -19.83 -25.00 8.58
C ASP A 92 -18.58 -24.74 9.45
N ASP A 93 -17.39 -25.12 8.96
CA ASP A 93 -16.09 -24.88 9.62
C ASP A 93 -15.52 -23.50 9.30
N LEU A 94 -16.26 -22.63 8.63
CA LEU A 94 -15.84 -21.32 8.15
C LEU A 94 -16.66 -20.21 8.81
N VAL A 95 -16.17 -18.99 8.68
CA VAL A 95 -16.92 -17.77 8.99
C VAL A 95 -17.27 -17.08 7.68
N GLN A 96 -18.56 -16.90 7.44
CA GLN A 96 -19.04 -16.06 6.34
C GLN A 96 -18.94 -14.60 6.76
N LEU A 97 -18.03 -13.88 6.13
CA LEU A 97 -17.86 -12.44 6.24
C LEU A 97 -18.63 -11.76 5.10
N THR A 98 -19.44 -10.77 5.42
CA THR A 98 -20.07 -9.85 4.46
C THR A 98 -19.71 -8.42 4.84
N LEU A 99 -19.10 -7.69 3.92
CA LEU A 99 -18.91 -6.24 4.00
C LEU A 99 -19.84 -5.56 3.02
N ASP A 100 -20.59 -4.60 3.52
CA ASP A 100 -21.42 -3.69 2.76
C ASP A 100 -20.93 -2.25 3.00
N HIS A 101 -20.46 -1.57 1.95
CA HIS A 101 -20.18 -0.16 1.97
C HIS A 101 -21.22 0.56 1.12
N SER A 102 -21.98 1.45 1.71
CA SER A 102 -23.16 2.09 1.12
C SER A 102 -23.18 3.60 1.40
N GLY A 103 -24.12 4.31 0.77
CA GLY A 103 -24.25 5.75 0.92
C GLY A 103 -23.53 6.54 -0.17
N PHE A 104 -23.13 5.89 -1.26
CA PHE A 104 -22.57 6.58 -2.43
C PHE A 104 -23.67 7.34 -3.18
N GLY A 105 -23.37 8.59 -3.55
CA GLY A 105 -24.24 9.41 -4.40
C GLY A 105 -24.17 9.02 -5.89
N GLU A 106 -24.94 9.73 -6.70
CA GLU A 106 -25.04 9.48 -8.14
C GLU A 106 -24.23 10.48 -8.99
N GLU A 107 -23.76 11.57 -8.40
CA GLU A 107 -22.99 12.61 -9.08
C GLU A 107 -21.63 12.08 -9.57
N PRO A 108 -21.04 12.66 -10.62
CA PRO A 108 -19.78 12.21 -11.20
C PRO A 108 -18.62 12.05 -10.20
N ALA A 109 -18.54 12.94 -9.20
CA ALA A 109 -17.52 12.88 -8.15
C ALA A 109 -17.55 11.57 -7.33
N TRP A 110 -18.73 10.95 -7.21
CA TRP A 110 -18.89 9.67 -6.52
C TRP A 110 -18.38 8.48 -7.33
N GLN A 111 -18.33 8.58 -8.66
CA GLN A 111 -17.86 7.46 -9.49
C GLN A 111 -16.39 7.16 -9.22
N ASP A 112 -15.55 8.19 -9.07
CA ASP A 112 -14.13 8.02 -8.77
C ASP A 112 -13.93 7.51 -7.34
N ALA A 113 -14.64 8.08 -6.36
CA ALA A 113 -14.63 7.63 -4.98
C ALA A 113 -15.06 6.15 -4.88
N TYR A 114 -16.16 5.77 -5.53
CA TYR A 114 -16.65 4.41 -5.57
C TYR A 114 -15.59 3.43 -6.13
N ASN A 115 -14.96 3.79 -7.25
CA ASN A 115 -13.96 2.93 -7.89
C ASN A 115 -12.70 2.79 -7.01
N LYS A 116 -12.24 3.87 -6.39
CA LYS A 116 -11.09 3.86 -5.45
C LYS A 116 -11.40 2.98 -4.24
N ILE A 117 -12.54 3.19 -3.59
CA ILE A 117 -12.95 2.43 -2.40
C ILE A 117 -13.14 0.95 -2.74
N LYS A 118 -13.73 0.64 -3.89
CA LYS A 118 -13.89 -0.75 -4.33
C LYS A 118 -12.54 -1.45 -4.44
N LYS A 119 -11.57 -0.86 -5.14
CA LYS A 119 -10.20 -1.40 -5.26
C LYS A 119 -9.51 -1.52 -3.89
N PHE A 120 -9.74 -0.55 -3.03
CA PHE A 120 -9.20 -0.54 -1.67
C PHE A 120 -9.69 -1.76 -0.86
N TRP A 121 -10.99 -2.04 -0.88
CA TRP A 121 -11.56 -3.22 -0.23
C TRP A 121 -11.11 -4.53 -0.90
N GLU A 122 -10.98 -4.58 -2.22
CA GLU A 122 -10.47 -5.76 -2.94
C GLU A 122 -9.07 -6.15 -2.44
N LYS A 123 -8.16 -5.18 -2.36
CA LYS A 123 -6.81 -5.40 -1.82
C LYS A 123 -6.84 -5.78 -0.33
N GLY A 124 -7.66 -5.07 0.46
CA GLY A 124 -7.80 -5.35 1.88
C GLY A 124 -8.31 -6.76 2.15
N PHE A 125 -9.34 -7.23 1.46
CA PHE A 125 -9.89 -8.59 1.65
C PHE A 125 -8.92 -9.70 1.28
N PHE A 126 -8.10 -9.49 0.26
CA PHE A 126 -7.02 -10.40 -0.07
C PHE A 126 -6.01 -10.50 1.10
N ASN A 127 -5.60 -9.35 1.65
CA ASN A 127 -4.65 -9.30 2.75
C ASN A 127 -5.24 -9.84 4.06
N LEU A 128 -6.52 -9.55 4.34
CA LEU A 128 -7.22 -10.09 5.52
C LEU A 128 -7.19 -11.62 5.53
N GLU A 129 -7.54 -12.25 4.40
CA GLU A 129 -7.51 -13.71 4.30
C GLU A 129 -6.11 -14.26 4.54
N LEU A 130 -5.10 -13.67 3.89
CA LEU A 130 -3.71 -14.08 4.05
C LEU A 130 -3.26 -13.95 5.50
N THR A 131 -3.51 -12.80 6.14
CA THR A 131 -3.14 -12.55 7.53
C THR A 131 -3.81 -13.52 8.49
N LEU A 132 -5.11 -13.76 8.32
CA LEU A 132 -5.86 -14.68 9.19
C LEU A 132 -5.49 -16.15 9.01
N THR A 133 -5.00 -16.56 7.83
CA THR A 133 -4.69 -17.96 7.53
C THR A 133 -3.22 -18.30 7.70
N THR A 134 -2.33 -17.35 7.47
CA THR A 134 -0.87 -17.59 7.46
C THR A 134 -0.10 -16.70 8.43
N GLY A 135 -0.71 -15.65 8.96
CA GLY A 135 -0.02 -14.61 9.72
C GLY A 135 0.80 -13.64 8.86
N GLU A 136 0.76 -13.78 7.53
CA GLU A 136 1.52 -12.91 6.61
C GLU A 136 0.73 -11.66 6.27
N ASP A 137 1.41 -10.52 6.25
CA ASP A 137 0.89 -9.27 5.72
C ASP A 137 1.38 -9.07 4.27
N ALA A 138 0.45 -9.14 3.31
CA ALA A 138 0.77 -8.97 1.89
C ALA A 138 1.35 -7.59 1.55
N ARG A 139 1.07 -6.57 2.34
CA ARG A 139 1.66 -5.21 2.17
C ARG A 139 3.18 -5.24 2.36
N VAL A 140 3.67 -6.18 3.17
CA VAL A 140 5.09 -6.38 3.43
C VAL A 140 5.65 -7.51 2.55
N THR A 141 4.97 -8.67 2.54
CA THR A 141 5.51 -9.90 1.94
C THR A 141 5.24 -10.02 0.45
N ARG A 142 4.22 -9.31 -0.09
CA ARG A 142 3.80 -9.39 -1.50
C ARG A 142 3.75 -8.04 -2.20
N ARG A 143 4.45 -7.05 -1.67
CA ARG A 143 4.60 -5.76 -2.34
C ARG A 143 5.25 -5.98 -3.71
N PRO A 144 4.68 -5.43 -4.80
CA PRO A 144 5.28 -5.55 -6.12
C PRO A 144 6.63 -4.84 -6.14
N LEU A 145 7.67 -5.57 -6.53
CA LEU A 145 9.02 -5.07 -6.63
C LEU A 145 9.57 -5.42 -8.00
N MET A 146 10.19 -4.47 -8.67
CA MET A 146 10.90 -4.78 -9.92
C MET A 146 12.36 -5.15 -9.66
N GLY A 147 12.93 -4.74 -8.54
CA GLY A 147 14.30 -5.09 -8.16
C GLY A 147 15.35 -4.17 -8.78
N ILE A 148 15.23 -2.87 -8.55
CA ILE A 148 16.21 -1.86 -8.95
C ILE A 148 16.54 -0.94 -7.78
N TYR A 149 17.71 -0.28 -7.88
CA TYR A 149 18.03 0.92 -7.14
C TYR A 149 17.87 2.11 -8.12
N PRO A 150 16.86 2.97 -7.92
CA PRO A 150 16.55 4.03 -8.86
C PRO A 150 17.06 5.39 -8.38
N SER A 151 17.38 6.27 -9.32
CA SER A 151 17.59 7.70 -9.10
C SER A 151 16.83 8.53 -10.14
N ASP A 152 16.53 9.80 -9.80
CA ASP A 152 15.82 10.67 -10.73
C ASP A 152 16.75 11.22 -11.81
N VAL A 153 16.26 11.24 -13.06
CA VAL A 153 16.88 12.02 -14.13
C VAL A 153 16.37 13.44 -14.04
N THR A 154 17.29 14.38 -13.69
CA THR A 154 16.99 15.82 -13.73
C THR A 154 17.57 16.45 -14.98
N PRO A 155 17.04 17.62 -15.45
CA PRO A 155 17.56 18.30 -16.62
C PRO A 155 19.07 18.61 -16.51
N GLU A 156 19.56 18.94 -15.32
CA GLU A 156 21.00 19.20 -15.06
C GLU A 156 21.82 17.92 -15.21
N LEU A 157 21.31 16.79 -14.66
CA LEU A 157 21.97 15.49 -14.74
C LEU A 157 21.96 14.99 -16.19
N ALA A 158 20.83 15.13 -16.89
CA ALA A 158 20.68 14.76 -18.29
C ALA A 158 21.71 15.48 -19.18
N LYS A 159 21.84 16.80 -19.01
CA LYS A 159 22.84 17.59 -19.74
C LYS A 159 24.29 17.20 -19.39
N LYS A 160 24.55 16.90 -18.10
CA LYS A 160 25.90 16.52 -17.64
C LYS A 160 26.31 15.13 -18.16
N LYS A 161 25.36 14.22 -18.26
CA LYS A 161 25.57 12.80 -18.64
C LYS A 161 25.26 12.53 -20.12
N ASP A 162 24.80 13.52 -20.87
CA ASP A 162 24.36 13.40 -22.25
C ASP A 162 23.24 12.36 -22.41
N TYR A 163 22.26 12.41 -21.52
CA TYR A 163 21.10 11.52 -21.59
C TYR A 163 20.14 11.98 -22.70
N PRO A 164 19.44 11.04 -23.39
CA PRO A 164 18.53 11.36 -24.47
C PRO A 164 17.20 11.98 -23.99
N VAL A 165 16.97 12.03 -22.68
CA VAL A 165 15.77 12.56 -22.03
C VAL A 165 16.17 13.39 -20.81
N ASP A 166 15.35 14.38 -20.46
CA ASP A 166 15.58 15.30 -19.34
C ASP A 166 14.78 14.96 -18.08
N GLN A 167 13.99 13.87 -18.15
CA GLN A 167 13.21 13.32 -17.04
C GLN A 167 13.08 11.80 -17.21
N GLY A 168 12.85 11.11 -16.12
CA GLY A 168 12.72 9.66 -16.07
C GLY A 168 13.39 9.09 -14.83
N VAL A 169 13.47 7.76 -14.75
CA VAL A 169 14.10 7.06 -13.65
C VAL A 169 15.30 6.26 -14.17
N HIS A 170 16.49 6.68 -13.75
CA HIS A 170 17.73 5.99 -14.05
C HIS A 170 17.88 4.77 -13.14
N ILE A 171 18.33 3.65 -13.71
CA ILE A 171 18.65 2.42 -12.97
C ILE A 171 20.12 2.48 -12.56
N ASP A 172 20.37 2.70 -11.27
CA ASP A 172 21.72 2.70 -10.69
C ASP A 172 22.28 1.29 -10.55
N SER A 173 21.42 0.32 -10.25
CA SER A 173 21.74 -1.10 -10.30
C SER A 173 20.47 -1.96 -10.29
N VAL A 174 20.60 -3.26 -10.65
CA VAL A 174 19.53 -4.25 -10.59
C VAL A 174 19.82 -5.27 -9.49
N ILE A 175 18.75 -5.78 -8.86
CA ILE A 175 18.86 -6.84 -7.84
C ILE A 175 18.78 -8.20 -8.53
N PRO A 176 19.79 -9.05 -8.37
CA PRO A 176 19.83 -10.38 -8.99
C PRO A 176 18.60 -11.23 -8.68
N GLY A 177 18.09 -11.94 -9.69
CA GLY A 177 16.95 -12.84 -9.57
C GLY A 177 15.58 -12.16 -9.58
N MET A 178 15.52 -10.82 -9.59
CA MET A 178 14.26 -10.07 -9.63
C MET A 178 13.79 -9.73 -11.05
N GLY A 179 12.59 -9.15 -11.14
CA GLY A 179 11.90 -8.93 -12.40
C GLY A 179 12.65 -8.04 -13.40
N ALA A 180 13.32 -7.00 -12.93
CA ALA A 180 14.11 -6.10 -13.77
C ALA A 180 15.26 -6.84 -14.47
N GLU A 181 16.07 -7.60 -13.70
CA GLU A 181 17.15 -8.39 -14.28
C GLU A 181 16.64 -9.42 -15.28
N LYS A 182 15.57 -10.17 -14.91
CA LYS A 182 14.95 -11.17 -15.79
C LYS A 182 14.38 -10.57 -17.08
N ALA A 183 13.97 -9.31 -17.03
CA ALA A 183 13.50 -8.56 -18.19
C ALA A 183 14.65 -7.97 -19.03
N GLY A 184 15.92 -8.19 -18.64
CA GLY A 184 17.09 -7.67 -19.32
C GLY A 184 17.37 -6.19 -19.07
N LEU A 185 16.77 -5.60 -18.03
CA LEU A 185 17.14 -4.26 -17.57
C LEU A 185 18.49 -4.30 -16.85
N MET A 186 19.25 -3.22 -16.94
CA MET A 186 20.59 -3.12 -16.38
C MET A 186 20.89 -1.71 -15.90
N GLU A 187 22.00 -1.57 -15.20
CA GLU A 187 22.57 -0.28 -14.83
C GLU A 187 22.72 0.62 -16.06
N GLY A 188 22.36 1.89 -15.93
CA GLY A 188 22.41 2.90 -16.99
C GLY A 188 21.13 3.00 -17.82
N ASP A 189 20.18 2.09 -17.69
CA ASP A 189 18.87 2.23 -18.34
C ASP A 189 18.05 3.35 -17.68
N ILE A 190 17.22 4.05 -18.50
CA ILE A 190 16.32 5.10 -18.02
C ILE A 190 14.88 4.70 -18.36
N ILE A 191 14.08 4.48 -17.32
CA ILE A 191 12.64 4.17 -17.44
C ILE A 191 11.89 5.49 -17.67
N VAL A 192 11.07 5.54 -18.72
CA VAL A 192 10.27 6.72 -19.08
C VAL A 192 8.77 6.44 -19.12
N GLN A 193 8.36 5.16 -19.16
CA GLN A 193 6.94 4.80 -19.20
C GLN A 193 6.72 3.37 -18.69
N ILE A 194 5.61 3.16 -17.98
CA ILE A 194 5.12 1.85 -17.52
C ILE A 194 3.67 1.70 -18.01
N GLY A 195 3.42 0.67 -18.84
CA GLY A 195 2.14 0.52 -19.50
C GLY A 195 1.83 1.72 -20.39
N LYS A 196 0.81 2.50 -19.99
CA LYS A 196 0.42 3.75 -20.67
C LYS A 196 0.78 5.00 -19.86
N VAL A 197 1.39 4.86 -18.70
CA VAL A 197 1.66 5.95 -17.76
C VAL A 197 3.10 6.45 -17.93
N PRO A 198 3.33 7.72 -18.28
CA PRO A 198 4.65 8.32 -18.25
C PRO A 198 5.23 8.30 -16.82
N VAL A 199 6.53 8.09 -16.71
CA VAL A 199 7.26 8.01 -15.44
C VAL A 199 8.39 9.06 -15.46
N PRO A 200 8.09 10.31 -15.07
CA PRO A 200 9.08 11.40 -15.06
C PRO A 200 10.04 11.32 -13.88
N ASP A 201 9.69 10.65 -12.80
CA ASP A 201 10.44 10.60 -11.56
C ASP A 201 10.15 9.34 -10.72
N ASN A 202 10.92 9.18 -9.64
CA ASN A 202 10.83 8.07 -8.70
C ASN A 202 9.51 8.03 -7.92
N VAL A 203 8.92 9.18 -7.65
CA VAL A 203 7.64 9.27 -6.94
C VAL A 203 6.55 8.66 -7.81
N THR A 204 6.51 9.07 -9.08
CA THR A 204 5.57 8.52 -10.07
C THR A 204 5.84 7.03 -10.32
N LEU A 205 7.12 6.60 -10.42
CA LEU A 205 7.47 5.19 -10.53
C LEU A 205 6.82 4.36 -9.43
N ARG A 206 6.97 4.78 -8.17
CA ARG A 206 6.39 4.09 -7.01
C ARG A 206 4.86 4.05 -7.07
N GLN A 207 4.23 5.20 -7.34
CA GLN A 207 2.78 5.29 -7.45
C GLN A 207 2.23 4.34 -8.53
N VAL A 208 2.90 4.24 -9.68
CA VAL A 208 2.50 3.34 -10.77
C VAL A 208 2.70 1.88 -10.36
N ILE A 209 3.86 1.52 -9.80
CA ILE A 209 4.13 0.15 -9.34
C ILE A 209 3.12 -0.28 -8.27
N ASP A 210 2.76 0.59 -7.33
CA ASP A 210 1.80 0.30 -6.26
C ASP A 210 0.37 0.01 -6.77
N THR A 211 0.07 0.27 -8.06
CA THR A 211 -1.20 -0.12 -8.70
C THR A 211 -1.26 -1.57 -9.16
N TYR A 212 -0.11 -2.25 -9.22
CA TYR A 212 0.03 -3.65 -9.64
C TYR A 212 0.17 -4.60 -8.46
N HIS A 213 0.23 -5.89 -8.77
CA HIS A 213 0.49 -6.96 -7.80
C HIS A 213 1.79 -7.68 -8.16
N ALA A 214 2.40 -8.31 -7.18
CA ALA A 214 3.49 -9.24 -7.45
C ALA A 214 3.00 -10.38 -8.35
N GLY A 215 3.76 -10.68 -9.41
CA GLY A 215 3.38 -11.62 -10.48
C GLY A 215 2.78 -10.96 -11.72
N ASP A 216 2.30 -9.71 -11.63
CA ASP A 216 1.83 -8.98 -12.81
C ASP A 216 3.00 -8.70 -13.76
N THR A 217 2.72 -8.81 -15.07
CA THR A 217 3.69 -8.49 -16.12
C THR A 217 3.23 -7.24 -16.85
N VAL A 218 4.12 -6.25 -16.93
CA VAL A 218 3.80 -4.93 -17.47
C VAL A 218 4.90 -4.51 -18.45
N LYS A 219 4.50 -3.84 -19.52
CA LYS A 219 5.42 -3.32 -20.53
C LYS A 219 6.06 -2.03 -20.05
N PHE A 220 7.39 -1.97 -20.10
CA PHE A 220 8.21 -0.80 -19.81
C PHE A 220 8.79 -0.23 -21.09
N THR A 221 8.82 1.09 -21.21
CA THR A 221 9.58 1.82 -22.24
C THR A 221 10.83 2.40 -21.59
N VAL A 222 11.98 2.10 -22.17
CA VAL A 222 13.29 2.32 -21.58
C VAL A 222 14.26 2.86 -22.60
N TYR A 223 15.11 3.80 -22.20
CA TYR A 223 16.29 4.19 -22.95
C TYR A 223 17.52 3.45 -22.44
N ARG A 224 18.33 2.95 -23.37
CA ARG A 224 19.68 2.42 -23.17
C ARG A 224 20.63 3.19 -24.07
N GLY A 225 21.40 4.09 -23.49
CA GLY A 225 22.08 5.12 -24.28
C GLY A 225 21.05 5.91 -25.09
N ASN A 226 21.25 6.05 -26.40
CA ASN A 226 20.35 6.77 -27.30
C ASN A 226 19.28 5.90 -27.95
N THR A 227 19.16 4.63 -27.53
CA THR A 227 18.20 3.69 -28.12
C THR A 227 17.03 3.47 -27.21
N THR A 228 15.79 3.64 -27.71
CA THR A 228 14.55 3.31 -27.00
C THR A 228 14.15 1.88 -27.35
N PHE A 229 13.73 1.12 -26.31
CA PHE A 229 13.14 -0.20 -26.48
C PHE A 229 12.03 -0.44 -25.49
N THR A 230 11.27 -1.51 -25.67
CA THR A 230 10.26 -1.95 -24.71
C THR A 230 10.59 -3.37 -24.25
N THR A 231 10.34 -3.63 -22.98
CA THR A 231 10.47 -4.96 -22.37
C THR A 231 9.33 -5.23 -21.41
N ASP A 232 8.98 -6.50 -21.25
CA ASP A 232 7.95 -6.92 -20.31
C ASP A 232 8.60 -7.29 -18.97
N VAL A 233 8.27 -6.54 -17.91
CA VAL A 233 8.77 -6.73 -16.56
C VAL A 233 7.72 -7.43 -15.72
N THR A 234 8.06 -8.59 -15.15
CA THR A 234 7.21 -9.27 -14.17
C THR A 234 7.62 -8.84 -12.76
N PHE A 235 6.67 -8.26 -12.00
CA PHE A 235 6.96 -7.84 -10.63
C PHE A 235 7.22 -9.03 -9.74
N SER A 236 8.34 -8.97 -9.02
CA SER A 236 8.73 -9.92 -7.99
C SER A 236 8.13 -9.54 -6.64
N PHE A 237 8.24 -10.41 -5.66
CA PHE A 237 7.98 -10.10 -4.25
C PHE A 237 9.12 -10.68 -3.40
N PHE A 238 9.41 -10.03 -2.28
CA PHE A 238 10.27 -10.63 -1.27
C PHE A 238 9.46 -11.59 -0.41
N LYS A 239 9.92 -12.84 -0.30
CA LYS A 239 9.58 -13.66 0.86
C LYS A 239 10.53 -13.25 1.98
N VAL A 240 9.98 -13.01 3.17
CA VAL A 240 10.80 -12.69 4.36
C VAL A 240 11.81 -13.81 4.64
N SER A 241 11.48 -15.06 4.26
CA SER A 241 12.40 -16.22 4.32
C SER A 241 13.60 -16.14 3.37
N ASP A 242 13.51 -15.31 2.32
CA ASP A 242 14.57 -15.19 1.31
C ASP A 242 15.58 -14.07 1.65
N ILE A 243 15.27 -13.26 2.68
CA ILE A 243 16.21 -12.29 3.22
C ILE A 243 17.12 -13.04 4.19
N PRO A 244 18.43 -13.15 3.92
CA PRO A 244 19.35 -13.61 4.93
C PRO A 244 19.18 -12.71 6.16
N PHE A 245 18.61 -13.25 7.22
CA PHE A 245 18.47 -12.52 8.47
C PHE A 245 19.87 -12.29 9.03
N ASP A 246 20.46 -11.13 8.77
CA ASP A 246 21.66 -10.65 9.44
C ASP A 246 21.24 -9.76 10.63
N PRO A 247 21.21 -10.32 11.88
CA PRO A 247 20.85 -9.56 13.06
C PRO A 247 21.83 -8.40 13.33
N HIS A 248 23.05 -8.49 12.82
CA HIS A 248 24.04 -7.42 12.96
C HIS A 248 23.80 -6.28 11.97
N ALA A 249 23.33 -6.57 10.74
CA ALA A 249 22.94 -5.55 9.78
C ALA A 249 21.70 -4.79 10.30
N LEU A 250 20.71 -5.51 10.83
CA LEU A 250 19.53 -4.90 11.45
C LEU A 250 19.91 -4.02 12.65
N ALA A 251 20.78 -4.52 13.54
CA ALA A 251 21.25 -3.76 14.69
C ALA A 251 22.04 -2.51 14.29
N ARG A 252 22.85 -2.58 13.21
CA ARG A 252 23.55 -1.41 12.65
C ARG A 252 22.57 -0.37 12.13
N GLN A 253 21.53 -0.77 11.40
CA GLN A 253 20.51 0.13 10.86
C GLN A 253 19.67 0.78 11.97
N PHE A 254 19.29 0.03 13.00
CA PHE A 254 18.62 0.60 14.17
C PHE A 254 19.51 1.62 14.91
N ARG A 255 20.80 1.33 15.07
CA ARG A 255 21.74 2.24 15.72
C ARG A 255 21.91 3.54 14.93
N SER A 256 22.06 3.44 13.58
CA SER A 256 22.15 4.60 12.69
C SER A 256 20.89 5.47 12.76
N ASN A 257 19.69 4.87 12.72
CA ASN A 257 18.43 5.62 12.81
C ASN A 257 18.25 6.30 14.19
N ILE A 258 18.70 5.67 15.27
CA ILE A 258 18.64 6.24 16.62
C ILE A 258 19.66 7.39 16.75
N GLU A 259 20.87 7.26 16.22
CA GLU A 259 21.87 8.32 16.22
C GLU A 259 21.42 9.53 15.39
N GLU A 260 20.82 9.30 14.21
CA GLU A 260 20.24 10.36 13.38
C GLU A 260 19.07 11.07 14.08
N ALA A 261 18.13 10.31 14.69
CA ALA A 261 17.03 10.88 15.46
C ALA A 261 17.53 11.67 16.69
N TYR A 262 18.58 11.18 17.36
CA TYR A 262 19.19 11.86 18.49
C TYR A 262 19.89 13.17 18.06
N ASN A 263 20.60 13.16 16.94
CA ASN A 263 21.25 14.36 16.41
C ASN A 263 20.24 15.41 15.96
N ASN A 264 19.16 15.01 15.31
CA ASN A 264 18.07 15.90 14.92
C ASN A 264 17.36 16.53 16.13
N LEU A 265 17.15 15.75 17.21
CA LEU A 265 16.64 16.28 18.47
C LEU A 265 17.61 17.25 19.14
N LYS A 266 18.90 16.94 19.13
CA LYS A 266 19.94 17.80 19.70
C LYS A 266 20.05 19.15 18.98
N GLU A 267 19.91 19.19 17.66
CA GLU A 267 19.87 20.43 16.87
C GLU A 267 18.63 21.26 17.19
N LEU A 268 17.47 20.63 17.36
CA LEU A 268 16.22 21.30 17.76
C LEU A 268 16.32 21.94 19.16
N PHE A 269 17.03 21.33 20.10
CA PHE A 269 17.16 21.84 21.46
C PHE A 269 18.36 22.80 21.66
N HIS A 270 19.36 22.79 20.78
CA HIS A 270 20.49 23.71 20.84
C HIS A 270 20.36 24.92 19.90
N GLY A 271 19.39 24.92 18.97
CA GLY A 271 19.07 26.08 18.11
C GLY A 271 18.26 27.18 18.78
N THR A 272 17.85 27.02 20.06
CA THR A 272 17.04 28.01 20.81
C THR A 272 17.82 28.77 21.89
N SER A 273 19.15 28.75 21.87
CA SER A 273 19.98 29.49 22.84
C SER A 273 20.90 30.49 22.13
N ALA A 274 20.30 31.37 21.30
CA ALA A 274 20.97 32.57 20.80
C ALA A 274 19.92 33.63 20.48
N GLU A 275 19.42 34.33 21.55
CA GLU A 275 19.01 35.74 21.58
C GLU A 275 18.93 36.18 23.04
#